data_6785b16a5a98472ec7c86499242e5986
#
_entry.id   6785b16a5a98472ec7c86499242e5986
#
_cell.length_a   1.000
_cell.length_b   1.000
_cell.length_c   1.000
_cell.angle_alpha   90.00
_cell.angle_beta   90.00
_cell.angle_gamma   90.00
#
_symmetry.space_group_name_H-M   'P 1'
#
loop_
_entity.id
_entity.type
_entity.pdbx_description
1 polymer ?
#
loop_
_entity_poly.entity_id
_entity_poly.type
_entity_poly.pdbx_seq_one_letter_code
_entity_poly.pdbx_strand_id
1 'polypeptide(L)'
;MRILVINCHSDNRGDEAAVHAMVDEISVAHPEVEIILAIRGAGTKYPNMPSNVKMIHQFMPISFKAKVAHRIAVLTDGKISISLNERVLISEISKSDIILHAPGGPSIGDTYYSDESTYLAIYDLLIAMHKPYMFYAPSMGPFQREERNSWRKKILEHSEAIVLRDPISEKYVRSIVPNKKVSSTLDSAFQHDVNTEQNQEKLNQYIDLKRFLEKHEKCVGVTITDLQWHPVYSKDPAIAKNVRDIFHEFFSSITKIGYGVVFIPQLYGNANDYDLMCKFCCDTNDYFIVTANDGRYDAYFQQYLIGQLYAVIGMRYHSNIFSAKMGTPFISISYEQKMKGFMEKMDLVEYCIDLQNLSKDVLKNRFEYLVKQYDEYKKFLCNKHTFMKTEAHKTTDILETILEREDTVI
;
A
#
# COMPACT_ATOMS: atom_id res chain seq x y z
N MET A 1 -22.03 8.16 -13.30
CA MET A 1 -21.57 7.73 -11.98
C MET A 1 -20.35 8.55 -11.55
N ARG A 2 -20.28 8.93 -10.27
CA ARG A 2 -19.18 9.72 -9.70
C ARG A 2 -18.72 9.13 -8.37
N ILE A 3 -17.43 8.82 -8.26
CA ILE A 3 -16.84 8.19 -7.09
C ILE A 3 -15.80 9.14 -6.49
N LEU A 4 -15.90 9.40 -5.17
CA LEU A 4 -14.86 10.10 -4.42
C LEU A 4 -14.04 9.09 -3.61
N VAL A 5 -12.73 9.10 -3.78
CA VAL A 5 -11.80 8.26 -3.00
C VAL A 5 -11.08 9.13 -1.99
N ILE A 6 -11.26 8.86 -0.72
CA ILE A 6 -10.65 9.59 0.39
C ILE A 6 -9.47 8.85 1.00
N ASN A 7 -8.64 9.57 1.73
CA ASN A 7 -7.45 9.05 2.41
C ASN A 7 -6.38 8.49 1.46
N CYS A 8 -6.31 8.97 0.22
CA CYS A 8 -5.26 8.63 -0.72
C CYS A 8 -3.90 9.12 -0.23
N HIS A 9 -2.88 8.24 -0.32
CA HIS A 9 -1.49 8.55 0.07
C HIS A 9 -0.55 8.31 -1.12
N SER A 10 0.14 9.33 -1.61
CA SER A 10 0.86 9.31 -2.88
C SER A 10 2.39 9.22 -2.76
N ASP A 11 2.96 9.27 -1.56
CA ASP A 11 4.42 9.27 -1.36
C ASP A 11 4.99 7.84 -1.20
N ASN A 12 4.26 6.84 -1.66
CA ASN A 12 4.59 5.42 -1.52
C ASN A 12 4.19 4.65 -2.79
N ARG A 13 5.13 4.00 -3.46
CA ARG A 13 4.88 3.20 -4.66
C ARG A 13 3.87 2.07 -4.45
N GLY A 14 3.79 1.55 -3.23
CA GLY A 14 2.83 0.53 -2.91
C GLY A 14 1.40 1.03 -2.82
N ASP A 15 1.16 2.12 -2.10
CA ASP A 15 -0.17 2.74 -2.03
C ASP A 15 -0.58 3.29 -3.41
N GLU A 16 0.38 3.80 -4.20
CA GLU A 16 0.19 4.16 -5.60
C GLU A 16 -0.31 2.97 -6.42
N ALA A 17 0.35 1.80 -6.33
CA ALA A 17 -0.05 0.60 -7.07
C ALA A 17 -1.47 0.15 -6.73
N ALA A 18 -1.83 0.18 -5.45
CA ALA A 18 -3.15 -0.24 -5.00
C ALA A 18 -4.26 0.72 -5.48
N VAL A 19 -3.99 2.04 -5.46
CA VAL A 19 -4.94 3.05 -5.97
C VAL A 19 -5.03 3.00 -7.49
N HIS A 20 -3.92 2.86 -8.20
CA HIS A 20 -3.93 2.69 -9.67
C HIS A 20 -4.76 1.48 -10.09
N ALA A 21 -4.50 0.31 -9.49
CA ALA A 21 -5.22 -0.91 -9.83
C ALA A 21 -6.73 -0.78 -9.55
N MET A 22 -7.12 -0.17 -8.43
CA MET A 22 -8.53 0.13 -8.13
C MET A 22 -9.15 1.04 -9.19
N VAL A 23 -8.46 2.12 -9.57
CA VAL A 23 -8.93 3.07 -10.58
C VAL A 23 -9.08 2.41 -11.93
N ASP A 24 -8.09 1.62 -12.36
CA ASP A 24 -8.09 0.94 -13.64
C ASP A 24 -9.24 -0.08 -13.71
N GLU A 25 -9.44 -0.88 -12.64
CA GLU A 25 -10.55 -1.84 -12.57
C GLU A 25 -11.92 -1.17 -12.64
N ILE A 26 -12.14 -0.11 -11.85
CA ILE A 26 -13.40 0.63 -11.84
C ILE A 26 -13.62 1.31 -13.21
N SER A 27 -12.57 1.87 -13.82
CA SER A 27 -12.68 2.53 -15.13
C SER A 27 -12.95 1.54 -16.27
N VAL A 28 -12.48 0.30 -16.17
CA VAL A 28 -12.82 -0.77 -17.13
C VAL A 28 -14.28 -1.20 -17.00
N ALA A 29 -14.75 -1.38 -15.77
CA ALA A 29 -16.15 -1.75 -15.51
C ALA A 29 -17.12 -0.59 -15.87
N HIS A 30 -16.73 0.65 -15.64
CA HIS A 30 -17.54 1.85 -15.87
C HIS A 30 -16.75 2.90 -16.66
N PRO A 31 -16.70 2.82 -18.02
CA PRO A 31 -15.92 3.77 -18.84
C PRO A 31 -16.31 5.24 -18.68
N GLU A 32 -17.57 5.53 -18.30
CA GLU A 32 -18.09 6.90 -18.08
C GLU A 32 -17.99 7.38 -16.62
N VAL A 33 -17.32 6.63 -15.75
CA VAL A 33 -17.16 7.02 -14.34
C VAL A 33 -16.24 8.24 -14.21
N GLU A 34 -16.62 9.19 -13.38
CA GLU A 34 -15.72 10.25 -12.91
C GLU A 34 -15.18 9.87 -11.54
N ILE A 35 -13.86 9.73 -11.41
CA ILE A 35 -13.19 9.37 -10.16
C ILE A 35 -12.43 10.59 -9.62
N ILE A 36 -12.70 10.95 -8.37
CA ILE A 36 -12.00 12.04 -7.68
C ILE A 36 -11.13 11.44 -6.58
N LEU A 37 -9.82 11.64 -6.66
CA LEU A 37 -8.88 11.23 -5.63
C LEU A 37 -8.59 12.40 -4.68
N ALA A 38 -9.00 12.28 -3.43
CA ALA A 38 -8.68 13.22 -2.38
C ALA A 38 -7.35 12.80 -1.71
N ILE A 39 -6.28 13.54 -2.03
CA ILE A 39 -4.91 13.20 -1.65
C ILE A 39 -4.55 13.92 -0.35
N ARG A 40 -4.01 13.17 0.60
CA ARG A 40 -3.41 13.68 1.83
C ARG A 40 -1.99 14.21 1.55
N GLY A 41 -1.61 15.27 2.26
CA GLY A 41 -0.27 15.86 2.10
C GLY A 41 -0.22 16.96 1.03
N ALA A 42 0.84 17.74 1.04
CA ALA A 42 1.04 18.87 0.15
C ALA A 42 1.84 18.44 -1.09
N GLY A 43 1.19 18.35 -2.23
CA GLY A 43 1.88 18.49 -3.50
C GLY A 43 2.20 17.22 -4.28
N THR A 44 2.09 16.04 -3.75
CA THR A 44 2.30 14.81 -4.52
C THR A 44 1.05 14.40 -5.27
N LYS A 45 1.23 13.99 -6.53
CA LYS A 45 0.16 13.48 -7.39
C LYS A 45 0.51 12.07 -7.82
N TYR A 46 -0.48 11.24 -8.02
CA TYR A 46 -0.27 9.96 -8.70
C TYR A 46 0.12 10.21 -10.16
N PRO A 47 1.22 9.65 -10.66
CA PRO A 47 1.58 9.77 -12.07
C PRO A 47 0.65 8.90 -12.94
N ASN A 48 0.54 9.25 -14.22
CA ASN A 48 -0.08 8.42 -15.27
C ASN A 48 -1.53 7.95 -15.00
N MET A 49 -2.33 8.71 -14.24
CA MET A 49 -3.74 8.40 -14.04
C MET A 49 -4.56 8.58 -15.32
N PRO A 50 -5.61 7.77 -15.54
CA PRO A 50 -6.54 7.93 -16.66
C PRO A 50 -7.21 9.32 -16.69
N SER A 51 -7.70 9.72 -17.86
CA SER A 51 -8.28 11.06 -18.09
C SER A 51 -9.58 11.32 -17.33
N ASN A 52 -10.30 10.30 -16.92
CA ASN A 52 -11.52 10.37 -16.10
C ASN A 52 -11.23 10.58 -14.61
N VAL A 53 -9.95 10.67 -14.21
CA VAL A 53 -9.52 10.88 -12.83
C VAL A 53 -9.16 12.33 -12.57
N LYS A 54 -9.72 12.91 -11.52
CA LYS A 54 -9.34 14.22 -10.98
C LYS A 54 -8.71 14.08 -9.61
N MET A 55 -7.77 14.94 -9.28
CA MET A 55 -7.11 14.96 -7.97
C MET A 55 -7.42 16.26 -7.25
N ILE A 56 -7.79 16.15 -5.99
CA ILE A 56 -7.99 17.30 -5.08
C ILE A 56 -7.14 17.09 -3.82
N HIS A 57 -6.88 18.19 -3.13
CA HIS A 57 -6.26 18.11 -1.80
C HIS A 57 -7.32 17.76 -0.75
N GLN A 58 -7.09 16.71 0.02
CA GLN A 58 -7.99 16.34 1.11
C GLN A 58 -7.83 17.30 2.30
N PHE A 59 -8.92 17.95 2.69
CA PHE A 59 -8.91 18.72 3.93
C PHE A 59 -8.71 17.81 5.15
N MET A 60 -7.76 18.18 6.01
CA MET A 60 -7.44 17.46 7.24
C MET A 60 -7.55 18.43 8.43
N PRO A 61 -8.37 18.16 9.46
CA PRO A 61 -8.53 19.04 10.63
C PRO A 61 -7.38 18.89 11.63
N ILE A 62 -6.17 19.28 11.24
CA ILE A 62 -4.95 19.13 12.06
C ILE A 62 -4.87 20.25 13.11
N SER A 63 -5.01 21.51 12.71
CA SER A 63 -4.92 22.65 13.61
C SER A 63 -6.22 22.87 14.42
N PHE A 64 -6.12 23.58 15.55
CA PHE A 64 -7.32 23.91 16.34
C PHE A 64 -8.38 24.66 15.52
N LYS A 65 -7.98 25.65 14.71
CA LYS A 65 -8.90 26.37 13.82
C LYS A 65 -9.57 25.45 12.80
N ALA A 66 -8.81 24.50 12.22
CA ALA A 66 -9.34 23.51 11.28
C ALA A 66 -10.31 22.54 11.96
N LYS A 67 -10.05 22.15 13.21
CA LYS A 67 -10.97 21.31 14.01
C LYS A 67 -12.29 22.04 14.31
N VAL A 68 -12.22 23.33 14.66
CA VAL A 68 -13.43 24.15 14.87
C VAL A 68 -14.23 24.31 13.57
N ALA A 69 -13.55 24.63 12.46
CA ALA A 69 -14.20 24.74 11.16
C ALA A 69 -14.90 23.42 10.77
N HIS A 70 -14.23 22.31 10.92
CA HIS A 70 -14.78 20.97 10.66
C HIS A 70 -15.99 20.66 11.56
N ARG A 71 -15.92 21.00 12.84
CA ARG A 71 -17.03 20.80 13.76
C ARG A 71 -18.29 21.57 13.32
N ILE A 72 -18.13 22.79 12.81
CA ILE A 72 -19.24 23.58 12.26
C ILE A 72 -19.81 22.88 11.02
N ALA A 73 -18.96 22.40 10.11
CA ALA A 73 -19.41 21.68 8.92
C ALA A 73 -20.20 20.41 9.30
N VAL A 74 -19.72 19.62 10.25
CA VAL A 74 -20.45 18.43 10.75
C VAL A 74 -21.81 18.80 11.37
N LEU A 75 -21.87 19.82 12.23
CA LEU A 75 -23.10 20.24 12.90
C LEU A 75 -24.15 20.85 11.94
N THR A 76 -23.74 21.22 10.75
CA THR A 76 -24.60 21.82 9.72
C THR A 76 -24.78 20.92 8.50
N ASP A 77 -24.49 19.63 8.63
CA ASP A 77 -24.60 18.64 7.56
C ASP A 77 -23.88 19.09 6.26
N GLY A 78 -22.71 19.70 6.42
CA GLY A 78 -21.92 20.26 5.32
C GLY A 78 -22.42 21.58 4.73
N LYS A 79 -23.52 22.16 5.22
CA LYS A 79 -24.08 23.41 4.65
C LYS A 79 -23.22 24.64 4.90
N ILE A 80 -22.48 24.67 6.01
CA ILE A 80 -21.58 25.76 6.38
C ILE A 80 -20.17 25.24 6.60
N SER A 81 -19.21 25.73 5.80
CA SER A 81 -17.78 25.54 6.07
C SER A 81 -17.04 26.87 5.97
N ILE A 82 -16.17 27.12 6.95
CA ILE A 82 -15.34 28.34 7.04
C ILE A 82 -14.03 28.16 6.24
N SER A 83 -13.59 26.92 6.00
CA SER A 83 -12.37 26.62 5.26
C SER A 83 -12.65 26.45 3.76
N LEU A 84 -11.89 27.15 2.91
CA LEU A 84 -12.00 27.00 1.46
C LEU A 84 -11.69 25.56 1.00
N ASN A 85 -10.62 24.96 1.55
CA ASN A 85 -10.24 23.59 1.20
C ASN A 85 -11.31 22.57 1.62
N GLU A 86 -11.97 22.82 2.77
CA GLU A 86 -13.06 21.96 3.22
C GLU A 86 -14.31 22.13 2.34
N ARG A 87 -14.62 23.34 1.86
CA ARG A 87 -15.73 23.56 0.92
C ARG A 87 -15.55 22.78 -0.38
N VAL A 88 -14.32 22.70 -0.90
CA VAL A 88 -14.02 21.89 -2.08
C VAL A 88 -14.36 20.44 -1.80
N LEU A 89 -13.86 19.89 -0.67
CA LEU A 89 -14.13 18.50 -0.29
C LEU A 89 -15.64 18.25 -0.08
N ILE A 90 -16.36 19.12 0.61
CA ILE A 90 -17.81 19.03 0.80
C ILE A 90 -18.55 19.04 -0.54
N SER A 91 -18.14 19.91 -1.46
CA SER A 91 -18.73 19.96 -2.81
C SER A 91 -18.54 18.64 -3.56
N GLU A 92 -17.37 18.00 -3.45
CA GLU A 92 -17.14 16.71 -4.10
C GLU A 92 -17.90 15.59 -3.38
N ILE A 93 -17.95 15.58 -2.03
CA ILE A 93 -18.80 14.64 -1.26
C ILE A 93 -20.25 14.73 -1.71
N SER A 94 -20.79 15.97 -1.82
CA SER A 94 -22.21 16.18 -2.19
C SER A 94 -22.56 15.62 -3.56
N LYS A 95 -21.64 15.70 -4.54
CA LYS A 95 -21.85 15.29 -5.93
C LYS A 95 -21.58 13.79 -6.16
N SER A 96 -20.88 13.14 -5.24
CA SER A 96 -20.49 11.75 -5.39
C SER A 96 -21.64 10.81 -5.04
N ASP A 97 -21.79 9.75 -5.82
CA ASP A 97 -22.77 8.70 -5.59
C ASP A 97 -22.29 7.82 -4.42
N ILE A 98 -21.00 7.45 -4.38
CA ILE A 98 -20.38 6.70 -3.28
C ILE A 98 -19.01 7.26 -2.94
N ILE A 99 -18.61 7.09 -1.66
CA ILE A 99 -17.27 7.46 -1.19
C ILE A 99 -16.49 6.18 -0.82
N LEU A 100 -15.29 6.03 -1.36
CA LEU A 100 -14.40 4.93 -1.04
C LEU A 100 -13.27 5.39 -0.11
N HIS A 101 -13.03 4.64 0.94
CA HIS A 101 -11.73 4.71 1.63
C HIS A 101 -10.68 4.05 0.76
N ALA A 102 -9.63 4.76 0.39
CA ALA A 102 -8.57 4.25 -0.46
C ALA A 102 -7.94 2.95 0.07
N PRO A 103 -7.56 2.02 -0.80
CA PRO A 103 -6.72 0.90 -0.39
C PRO A 103 -5.38 1.41 0.15
N GLY A 104 -4.81 0.73 1.13
CA GLY A 104 -3.52 1.16 1.66
C GLY A 104 -3.25 0.75 3.11
N GLY A 105 -2.29 1.44 3.72
CA GLY A 105 -1.83 1.21 5.08
C GLY A 105 -2.89 1.51 6.16
N PRO A 106 -2.63 1.14 7.44
CA PRO A 106 -3.60 1.27 8.51
C PRO A 106 -3.76 2.72 8.94
N SER A 107 -4.65 3.47 8.29
CA SER A 107 -5.02 4.83 8.70
C SER A 107 -5.97 4.84 9.92
N ILE A 108 -6.65 3.72 10.17
CA ILE A 108 -7.54 3.50 11.33
C ILE A 108 -6.93 2.40 12.20
N GLY A 109 -6.50 2.77 13.41
CA GLY A 109 -5.88 1.85 14.36
C GLY A 109 -4.77 2.49 15.21
N ASP A 110 -4.28 1.71 16.17
CA ASP A 110 -3.33 2.20 17.16
C ASP A 110 -1.92 2.42 16.64
N THR A 111 -1.56 1.85 15.47
CA THR A 111 -0.23 2.00 14.87
C THR A 111 0.09 3.48 14.62
N TYR A 112 -0.87 4.23 14.07
CA TYR A 112 -0.74 5.68 13.82
C TYR A 112 -1.72 6.49 14.65
N TYR A 113 -1.87 6.14 15.93
CA TYR A 113 -2.85 6.71 16.84
C TYR A 113 -2.80 8.24 16.96
N SER A 114 -1.61 8.86 16.88
CA SER A 114 -1.46 10.33 16.89
C SER A 114 -2.28 11.00 15.79
N ASP A 115 -2.31 10.42 14.61
CA ASP A 115 -2.90 11.00 13.41
C ASP A 115 -4.31 10.47 13.13
N GLU A 116 -4.68 9.33 13.71
CA GLU A 116 -5.94 8.64 13.46
C GLU A 116 -7.16 9.55 13.61
N SER A 117 -7.17 10.46 14.61
CA SER A 117 -8.30 11.37 14.81
C SER A 117 -8.59 12.27 13.60
N THR A 118 -7.58 12.58 12.80
CA THR A 118 -7.74 13.38 11.58
C THR A 118 -8.34 12.56 10.44
N TYR A 119 -8.09 11.25 10.44
CA TYR A 119 -8.69 10.33 9.47
C TYR A 119 -10.13 9.98 9.83
N LEU A 120 -10.43 9.82 11.13
CA LEU A 120 -11.78 9.54 11.59
C LEU A 120 -12.73 10.73 11.39
N ALA A 121 -12.23 11.95 11.48
CA ALA A 121 -13.06 13.17 11.39
C ALA A 121 -13.88 13.26 10.10
N ILE A 122 -13.32 12.85 8.95
CA ILE A 122 -14.05 12.94 7.68
C ILE A 122 -15.32 12.08 7.67
N TYR A 123 -15.32 10.95 8.38
CA TYR A 123 -16.50 10.08 8.46
C TYR A 123 -17.62 10.69 9.27
N ASP A 124 -17.33 11.53 10.29
CA ASP A 124 -18.37 12.28 10.97
C ASP A 124 -19.11 13.21 10.00
N LEU A 125 -18.39 13.80 9.05
CA LEU A 125 -18.98 14.62 8.00
C LEU A 125 -19.81 13.77 7.01
N LEU A 126 -19.28 12.60 6.57
CA LEU A 126 -20.02 11.71 5.67
C LEU A 126 -21.32 11.22 6.31
N ILE A 127 -21.27 10.86 7.59
CA ILE A 127 -22.45 10.43 8.35
C ILE A 127 -23.46 11.58 8.47
N ALA A 128 -23.01 12.80 8.81
CA ALA A 128 -23.88 13.98 8.92
C ALA A 128 -24.51 14.34 7.58
N MET A 129 -23.80 14.17 6.47
CA MET A 129 -24.31 14.43 5.11
C MET A 129 -25.08 13.24 4.53
N HIS A 130 -25.29 12.16 5.26
CA HIS A 130 -25.96 10.92 4.82
C HIS A 130 -25.37 10.35 3.52
N LYS A 131 -24.02 10.37 3.38
CA LYS A 131 -23.35 9.86 2.19
C LYS A 131 -22.91 8.41 2.38
N PRO A 132 -23.22 7.51 1.41
CA PRO A 132 -22.76 6.13 1.45
C PRO A 132 -21.25 6.07 1.31
N TYR A 133 -20.61 5.18 2.06
CA TYR A 133 -19.19 4.94 1.95
C TYR A 133 -18.80 3.50 2.23
N MET A 134 -17.70 3.08 1.60
CA MET A 134 -17.14 1.73 1.70
C MET A 134 -15.65 1.79 2.02
N PHE A 135 -15.17 0.83 2.80
CA PHE A 135 -13.73 0.59 2.99
C PHE A 135 -13.24 -0.37 1.91
N TYR A 136 -12.45 0.17 0.97
CA TYR A 136 -11.98 -0.57 -0.22
C TYR A 136 -10.58 -1.15 0.02
N ALA A 137 -10.52 -2.33 0.63
CA ALA A 137 -9.32 -3.10 0.93
C ALA A 137 -8.17 -2.36 1.68
N PRO A 138 -8.42 -1.49 2.69
CA PRO A 138 -7.34 -1.04 3.56
C PRO A 138 -6.94 -2.12 4.58
N SER A 139 -5.77 -1.93 5.24
CA SER A 139 -5.49 -2.57 6.53
C SER A 139 -6.03 -1.72 7.68
N MET A 140 -6.44 -2.34 8.79
CA MET A 140 -6.95 -1.66 9.99
C MET A 140 -6.42 -2.30 11.26
N GLY A 141 -6.39 -1.51 12.35
CA GLY A 141 -5.99 -1.96 13.67
C GLY A 141 -4.48 -1.89 13.96
N PRO A 142 -4.03 -2.44 15.11
CA PRO A 142 -4.85 -2.98 16.20
C PRO A 142 -5.74 -1.93 16.89
N PHE A 143 -6.67 -2.39 17.75
CA PHE A 143 -7.63 -1.53 18.47
C PHE A 143 -7.56 -1.75 19.97
N GLN A 144 -6.37 -1.81 20.53
CA GLN A 144 -6.12 -2.03 21.97
C GLN A 144 -6.41 -0.78 22.82
N ARG A 145 -6.29 0.40 22.21
CA ARG A 145 -6.63 1.68 22.87
C ARG A 145 -8.12 1.93 22.76
N GLU A 146 -8.82 1.68 23.88
CA GLU A 146 -10.28 1.70 23.92
C GLU A 146 -10.91 3.09 23.81
N GLU A 147 -10.15 4.16 24.08
CA GLU A 147 -10.67 5.53 24.15
C GLU A 147 -11.33 6.00 22.83
N ARG A 148 -10.93 5.42 21.71
CA ARG A 148 -11.51 5.72 20.39
C ARG A 148 -12.43 4.63 19.84
N ASN A 149 -12.60 3.52 20.54
CA ASN A 149 -13.36 2.39 20.01
C ASN A 149 -14.84 2.73 19.78
N SER A 150 -15.44 3.61 20.59
CA SER A 150 -16.80 4.09 20.34
C SER A 150 -16.91 4.89 19.04
N TRP A 151 -15.91 5.72 18.74
CA TRP A 151 -15.85 6.48 17.49
C TRP A 151 -15.58 5.57 16.26
N ARG A 152 -14.59 4.67 16.39
CA ARG A 152 -14.30 3.64 15.38
C ARG A 152 -15.53 2.79 15.09
N LYS A 153 -16.22 2.31 16.12
CA LYS A 153 -17.45 1.52 15.99
C LYS A 153 -18.54 2.27 15.24
N LYS A 154 -18.83 3.52 15.63
CA LYS A 154 -19.80 4.38 14.92
C LYS A 154 -19.51 4.43 13.41
N ILE A 155 -18.26 4.70 13.04
CA ILE A 155 -17.84 4.82 11.64
C ILE A 155 -17.98 3.49 10.90
N LEU A 156 -17.52 2.39 11.49
CA LEU A 156 -17.59 1.09 10.87
C LEU A 156 -19.04 0.59 10.69
N GLU A 157 -19.92 0.87 11.64
CA GLU A 157 -21.33 0.49 11.57
C GLU A 157 -22.11 1.25 10.49
N HIS A 158 -21.76 2.51 10.21
CA HIS A 158 -22.44 3.33 9.20
C HIS A 158 -21.94 3.09 7.76
N SER A 159 -20.84 2.36 7.57
CA SER A 159 -20.35 2.05 6.21
C SER A 159 -21.28 1.09 5.47
N GLU A 160 -21.37 1.17 4.15
CA GLU A 160 -22.10 0.19 3.32
C GLU A 160 -21.41 -1.17 3.35
N ALA A 161 -20.08 -1.19 3.20
CA ALA A 161 -19.29 -2.40 3.28
C ALA A 161 -17.90 -2.16 3.92
N ILE A 162 -17.37 -3.21 4.54
CA ILE A 162 -16.01 -3.25 5.05
C ILE A 162 -15.31 -4.43 4.38
N VAL A 163 -14.44 -4.11 3.42
CA VAL A 163 -13.56 -5.07 2.78
C VAL A 163 -12.13 -4.73 3.17
N LEU A 164 -11.38 -5.71 3.66
CA LEU A 164 -10.02 -5.54 4.15
C LEU A 164 -9.07 -6.41 3.33
N ARG A 165 -7.80 -6.03 3.23
CA ARG A 165 -6.84 -6.78 2.42
C ARG A 165 -6.11 -7.90 3.17
N ASP A 166 -6.34 -8.04 4.47
CA ASP A 166 -5.68 -9.06 5.29
C ASP A 166 -6.58 -9.59 6.41
N PRO A 167 -6.43 -10.88 6.78
CA PRO A 167 -7.28 -11.54 7.78
C PRO A 167 -7.03 -11.06 9.22
N ILE A 168 -5.87 -10.45 9.50
CA ILE A 168 -5.57 -9.93 10.83
C ILE A 168 -6.35 -8.63 11.06
N SER A 169 -6.39 -7.75 10.06
CA SER A 169 -7.25 -6.56 10.07
C SER A 169 -8.73 -6.94 10.21
N GLU A 170 -9.18 -8.01 9.55
CA GLU A 170 -10.55 -8.52 9.70
C GLU A 170 -10.86 -8.92 11.13
N LYS A 171 -9.96 -9.64 11.81
CA LYS A 171 -10.13 -10.02 13.23
C LYS A 171 -10.26 -8.78 14.13
N TYR A 172 -9.44 -7.74 13.90
CA TYR A 172 -9.52 -6.51 14.67
C TYR A 172 -10.86 -5.79 14.46
N VAL A 173 -11.30 -5.66 13.21
CA VAL A 173 -12.58 -4.99 12.93
C VAL A 173 -13.76 -5.76 13.51
N ARG A 174 -13.78 -7.08 13.38
CA ARG A 174 -14.83 -7.93 13.97
C ARG A 174 -14.89 -7.84 15.49
N SER A 175 -13.78 -7.57 16.17
CA SER A 175 -13.79 -7.38 17.62
C SER A 175 -14.54 -6.12 18.06
N ILE A 176 -14.65 -5.11 17.19
CA ILE A 176 -15.36 -3.85 17.47
C ILE A 176 -16.80 -3.89 16.93
N VAL A 177 -17.02 -4.49 15.75
CA VAL A 177 -18.32 -4.55 15.09
C VAL A 177 -18.72 -6.01 14.76
N PRO A 178 -18.99 -6.85 15.78
CA PRO A 178 -19.18 -8.29 15.58
C PRO A 178 -20.39 -8.64 14.69
N ASN A 179 -21.38 -7.76 14.63
CA ASN A 179 -22.61 -7.96 13.86
C ASN A 179 -22.55 -7.40 12.44
N LYS A 180 -21.49 -6.65 12.09
CA LYS A 180 -21.31 -6.11 10.74
C LYS A 180 -20.69 -7.15 9.83
N LYS A 181 -21.16 -7.23 8.58
CA LYS A 181 -20.50 -8.07 7.57
C LYS A 181 -19.14 -7.44 7.22
N VAL A 182 -18.08 -8.18 7.50
CA VAL A 182 -16.70 -7.82 7.19
C VAL A 182 -16.13 -8.91 6.30
N SER A 183 -15.45 -8.53 5.25
CA SER A 183 -14.79 -9.43 4.30
C SER A 183 -13.29 -9.15 4.24
N SER A 184 -12.49 -10.19 3.99
CA SER A 184 -11.06 -10.06 3.75
C SER A 184 -10.72 -10.63 2.39
N THR A 185 -10.14 -9.80 1.54
CA THR A 185 -9.70 -10.13 0.18
C THR A 185 -8.18 -10.16 0.11
N LEU A 186 -7.58 -9.86 -1.03
CA LEU A 186 -6.17 -9.52 -1.17
C LEU A 186 -6.02 -8.04 -1.54
N ASP A 187 -4.77 -7.58 -1.51
CA ASP A 187 -4.42 -6.20 -1.85
C ASP A 187 -4.87 -5.83 -3.26
N SER A 188 -5.39 -4.62 -3.42
CA SER A 188 -5.88 -4.12 -4.72
C SER A 188 -4.82 -4.10 -5.81
N ALA A 189 -3.53 -4.03 -5.46
CA ALA A 189 -2.45 -4.09 -6.45
C ALA A 189 -2.44 -5.39 -7.28
N PHE A 190 -3.15 -6.44 -6.86
CA PHE A 190 -3.33 -7.67 -7.65
C PHE A 190 -4.44 -7.56 -8.71
N GLN A 191 -5.33 -6.58 -8.64
CA GLN A 191 -6.53 -6.52 -9.50
C GLN A 191 -6.18 -6.30 -10.97
N HIS A 192 -5.25 -5.40 -11.28
CA HIS A 192 -4.93 -5.01 -12.64
C HIS A 192 -3.54 -5.50 -13.07
N ASP A 193 -3.43 -6.03 -14.29
CA ASP A 193 -2.17 -6.59 -14.80
C ASP A 193 -1.20 -5.50 -15.25
N VAL A 194 0.09 -5.81 -15.19
CA VAL A 194 1.16 -4.93 -15.66
C VAL A 194 1.27 -5.00 -17.19
N ASN A 195 1.22 -3.87 -17.87
CA ASN A 195 1.50 -3.82 -19.30
C ASN A 195 3.00 -4.09 -19.55
N THR A 196 3.30 -5.30 -19.99
CA THR A 196 4.67 -5.79 -20.18
C THR A 196 5.41 -5.01 -21.27
N GLU A 197 4.77 -4.74 -22.40
CA GLU A 197 5.41 -4.04 -23.55
C GLU A 197 5.81 -2.62 -23.17
N GLN A 198 4.87 -1.86 -22.61
CA GLN A 198 5.13 -0.48 -22.19
C GLN A 198 6.25 -0.40 -21.14
N ASN A 199 6.26 -1.30 -20.18
CA ASN A 199 7.27 -1.28 -19.12
C ASN A 199 8.62 -1.84 -19.59
N GLN A 200 8.64 -2.74 -20.57
CA GLN A 200 9.87 -3.13 -21.27
C GLN A 200 10.50 -1.92 -22.02
N GLU A 201 9.69 -1.10 -22.66
CA GLU A 201 10.18 0.13 -23.31
C GLU A 201 10.78 1.11 -22.28
N LYS A 202 10.10 1.29 -21.14
CA LYS A 202 10.64 2.10 -20.03
C LYS A 202 11.99 1.54 -19.52
N LEU A 203 12.13 0.23 -19.39
CA LEU A 203 13.40 -0.42 -19.01
C LEU A 203 14.48 -0.21 -20.08
N ASN A 204 14.14 -0.29 -21.36
CA ASN A 204 15.08 -0.01 -22.44
C ASN A 204 15.59 1.44 -22.44
N GLN A 205 14.75 2.38 -22.00
CA GLN A 205 15.13 3.80 -21.83
C GLN A 205 15.95 4.04 -20.57
N TYR A 206 15.86 3.17 -19.57
CA TYR A 206 16.64 3.24 -18.33
C TYR A 206 18.00 2.55 -18.53
N ILE A 207 18.86 3.19 -19.33
CA ILE A 207 20.11 2.61 -19.87
C ILE A 207 21.00 2.01 -18.78
N ASP A 208 21.20 2.74 -17.66
CA ASP A 208 22.12 2.29 -16.62
C ASP A 208 21.58 1.09 -15.85
N LEU A 209 20.27 1.07 -15.54
CA LEU A 209 19.62 -0.08 -14.92
C LEU A 209 19.69 -1.31 -15.85
N LYS A 210 19.38 -1.12 -17.13
CA LYS A 210 19.43 -2.20 -18.12
C LYS A 210 20.83 -2.81 -18.21
N ARG A 211 21.86 -1.97 -18.33
CA ARG A 211 23.27 -2.44 -18.34
C ARG A 211 23.65 -3.19 -17.07
N PHE A 212 23.15 -2.74 -15.92
CA PHE A 212 23.38 -3.42 -14.65
C PHE A 212 22.76 -4.83 -14.64
N LEU A 213 21.50 -4.95 -15.08
CA LEU A 213 20.79 -6.23 -15.17
C LEU A 213 21.44 -7.18 -16.19
N GLU A 214 21.94 -6.67 -17.32
CA GLU A 214 22.65 -7.46 -18.33
C GLU A 214 24.03 -7.93 -17.85
N LYS A 215 24.67 -7.16 -16.98
CA LYS A 215 26.00 -7.51 -16.41
C LYS A 215 25.94 -8.67 -15.43
N HIS A 216 24.85 -8.76 -14.64
CA HIS A 216 24.72 -9.75 -13.58
C HIS A 216 23.70 -10.82 -13.97
N GLU A 217 24.12 -12.08 -14.08
CA GLU A 217 23.24 -13.21 -14.39
C GLU A 217 22.05 -13.31 -13.42
N LYS A 218 22.28 -12.98 -12.16
CA LYS A 218 21.26 -13.01 -11.10
C LYS A 218 21.30 -11.72 -10.30
N CYS A 219 20.18 -10.99 -10.28
CA CYS A 219 20.00 -9.80 -9.48
C CYS A 219 19.00 -10.04 -8.35
N VAL A 220 19.36 -9.64 -7.13
CA VAL A 220 18.48 -9.67 -5.96
C VAL A 220 17.93 -8.25 -5.72
N GLY A 221 16.61 -8.11 -5.79
CA GLY A 221 15.93 -6.87 -5.42
C GLY A 221 15.83 -6.71 -3.91
N VAL A 222 15.97 -5.49 -3.43
CA VAL A 222 15.95 -5.21 -2.00
C VAL A 222 15.11 -3.97 -1.71
N THR A 223 14.14 -4.13 -0.82
CA THR A 223 13.43 -3.01 -0.21
C THR A 223 13.74 -2.99 1.28
N ILE A 224 14.61 -2.09 1.71
CA ILE A 224 15.05 -1.99 3.09
C ILE A 224 14.52 -0.72 3.75
N THR A 225 14.19 -0.79 5.04
CA THR A 225 13.92 0.36 5.90
C THR A 225 14.61 0.19 7.24
N ASP A 226 15.08 1.29 7.81
CA ASP A 226 15.66 1.30 9.16
C ASP A 226 14.61 1.56 10.25
N LEU A 227 13.35 1.70 9.85
CA LEU A 227 12.20 1.88 10.74
C LEU A 227 12.25 3.15 11.62
N GLN A 228 13.10 4.12 11.28
CA GLN A 228 13.19 5.38 12.03
C GLN A 228 11.92 6.24 11.95
N TRP A 229 11.09 6.01 10.94
CA TRP A 229 9.77 6.64 10.79
C TRP A 229 8.67 5.91 11.56
N HIS A 230 8.89 4.65 11.97
CA HIS A 230 7.84 3.82 12.55
C HIS A 230 7.57 4.18 14.03
N PRO A 231 6.31 4.41 14.46
CA PRO A 231 6.00 4.92 15.81
C PRO A 231 6.48 4.06 16.97
N VAL A 232 6.66 2.76 16.73
CA VAL A 232 7.14 1.81 17.75
C VAL A 232 8.66 1.64 17.66
N TYR A 233 9.18 1.32 16.48
CA TYR A 233 10.59 0.95 16.29
C TYR A 233 11.55 2.12 16.30
N SER A 234 11.10 3.34 15.97
CA SER A 234 11.92 4.56 16.06
C SER A 234 12.41 4.89 17.47
N LYS A 235 11.81 4.28 18.49
CA LYS A 235 12.19 4.48 19.90
C LYS A 235 13.45 3.71 20.30
N ASP A 236 13.88 2.75 19.50
CA ASP A 236 15.07 1.95 19.73
C ASP A 236 16.06 2.07 18.55
N PRO A 237 17.07 2.94 18.66
CA PRO A 237 18.10 3.12 17.62
C PRO A 237 18.92 1.84 17.34
N ALA A 238 18.96 0.89 18.29
CA ALA A 238 19.68 -0.37 18.10
C ALA A 238 19.06 -1.22 17.00
N ILE A 239 17.74 -1.14 16.81
CA ILE A 239 17.03 -1.87 15.75
C ILE A 239 17.53 -1.41 14.38
N ALA A 240 17.57 -0.10 14.13
CA ALA A 240 18.06 0.47 12.88
C ALA A 240 19.52 0.07 12.60
N LYS A 241 20.37 0.11 13.63
CA LYS A 241 21.77 -0.32 13.50
C LYS A 241 21.85 -1.80 13.17
N ASN A 242 21.15 -2.64 13.89
CA ASN A 242 21.14 -4.09 13.68
C ASN A 242 20.69 -4.46 12.25
N VAL A 243 19.60 -3.85 11.78
CA VAL A 243 19.11 -4.04 10.41
C VAL A 243 20.21 -3.69 9.40
N ARG A 244 20.85 -2.53 9.54
CA ARG A 244 21.92 -2.11 8.62
C ARG A 244 23.11 -3.09 8.63
N ASP A 245 23.57 -3.49 9.80
CA ASP A 245 24.73 -4.37 9.95
C ASP A 245 24.46 -5.74 9.30
N ILE A 246 23.26 -6.32 9.54
CA ILE A 246 22.84 -7.61 8.96
C ILE A 246 22.81 -7.52 7.43
N PHE A 247 22.17 -6.49 6.89
CA PHE A 247 22.06 -6.35 5.43
C PHE A 247 23.38 -6.07 4.76
N HIS A 248 24.24 -5.25 5.36
CA HIS A 248 25.58 -4.97 4.83
C HIS A 248 26.40 -6.27 4.71
N GLU A 249 26.40 -7.09 5.74
CA GLU A 249 27.09 -8.38 5.73
C GLU A 249 26.47 -9.37 4.72
N PHE A 250 25.14 -9.40 4.65
CA PHE A 250 24.43 -10.24 3.69
C PHE A 250 24.74 -9.83 2.25
N PHE A 251 24.66 -8.55 1.90
CA PHE A 251 24.98 -8.07 0.55
C PHE A 251 26.43 -8.39 0.18
N SER A 252 27.39 -8.13 1.09
CA SER A 252 28.79 -8.51 0.87
C SER A 252 28.97 -10.00 0.63
N SER A 253 28.12 -10.86 1.21
CA SER A 253 28.21 -12.30 1.02
C SER A 253 27.69 -12.75 -0.35
N ILE A 254 26.57 -12.19 -0.82
CA ILE A 254 25.97 -12.60 -2.10
C ILE A 254 26.69 -11.98 -3.30
N THR A 255 27.23 -10.77 -3.20
CA THR A 255 28.02 -10.17 -4.30
C THR A 255 29.32 -10.92 -4.55
N LYS A 256 29.99 -11.44 -3.50
CA LYS A 256 31.17 -12.31 -3.65
C LYS A 256 30.93 -13.59 -4.45
N ILE A 257 29.69 -14.05 -4.54
CA ILE A 257 29.29 -15.22 -5.34
C ILE A 257 28.55 -14.83 -6.62
N GLY A 258 28.66 -13.56 -7.05
CA GLY A 258 28.26 -13.08 -8.37
C GLY A 258 26.86 -12.51 -8.49
N TYR A 259 26.10 -12.33 -7.38
CA TYR A 259 24.81 -11.66 -7.46
C TYR A 259 24.97 -10.14 -7.56
N GLY A 260 24.17 -9.48 -8.42
CA GLY A 260 23.92 -8.05 -8.36
C GLY A 260 22.84 -7.73 -7.34
N VAL A 261 22.91 -6.56 -6.68
CA VAL A 261 21.92 -6.07 -5.73
C VAL A 261 21.23 -4.82 -6.29
N VAL A 262 19.90 -4.89 -6.44
CA VAL A 262 19.08 -3.79 -6.92
C VAL A 262 18.24 -3.24 -5.77
N PHE A 263 18.59 -2.06 -5.27
CA PHE A 263 17.81 -1.35 -4.26
C PHE A 263 16.60 -0.68 -4.91
N ILE A 264 15.42 -0.93 -4.35
CA ILE A 264 14.13 -0.47 -4.89
C ILE A 264 13.43 0.40 -3.83
N PRO A 265 13.64 1.73 -3.84
CA PRO A 265 12.94 2.62 -2.92
C PRO A 265 11.43 2.59 -3.18
N GLN A 266 10.63 2.43 -2.13
CA GLN A 266 9.18 2.48 -2.23
C GLN A 266 8.59 3.71 -1.54
N LEU A 267 9.20 4.19 -0.46
CA LEU A 267 8.79 5.42 0.22
C LEU A 267 9.71 6.57 -0.22
N TYR A 268 9.13 7.67 -0.70
CA TYR A 268 9.88 8.79 -1.29
C TYR A 268 9.44 10.19 -0.84
N GLY A 269 8.60 10.26 0.20
CA GLY A 269 8.25 11.52 0.87
C GLY A 269 9.30 11.98 1.89
N ASN A 270 8.87 12.59 2.98
CA ASN A 270 9.76 13.06 4.05
C ASN A 270 10.58 11.95 4.72
N ALA A 271 10.09 10.73 4.71
CA ALA A 271 10.79 9.53 5.19
C ALA A 271 11.11 8.64 3.99
N ASN A 272 12.14 8.97 3.23
CA ASN A 272 12.46 8.27 1.99
C ASN A 272 13.43 7.10 2.20
N ASP A 273 13.27 6.07 1.38
CA ASP A 273 14.12 4.89 1.41
C ASP A 273 15.46 5.13 0.69
N TYR A 274 15.50 6.06 -0.25
CA TYR A 274 16.64 6.29 -1.12
C TYR A 274 17.89 6.70 -0.31
N ASP A 275 17.73 7.63 0.63
CA ASP A 275 18.84 8.12 1.47
C ASP A 275 19.43 7.01 2.36
N LEU A 276 18.59 6.08 2.80
CA LEU A 276 19.05 4.89 3.52
C LEU A 276 19.82 3.97 2.59
N MET A 277 19.28 3.69 1.39
CA MET A 277 19.88 2.78 0.42
C MET A 277 21.23 3.29 -0.09
N CYS A 278 21.40 4.61 -0.24
CA CYS A 278 22.69 5.23 -0.57
C CYS A 278 23.80 4.88 0.42
N LYS A 279 23.47 4.62 1.69
CA LYS A 279 24.46 4.26 2.72
C LYS A 279 25.03 2.84 2.54
N PHE A 280 24.37 2.01 1.75
CA PHE A 280 24.85 0.65 1.39
C PHE A 280 25.67 0.65 0.12
N CYS A 281 25.45 1.62 -0.77
CA CYS A 281 26.21 1.73 -2.02
C CYS A 281 27.61 2.26 -1.72
N CYS A 282 28.50 1.38 -1.32
CA CYS A 282 29.93 1.62 -1.42
C CYS A 282 30.33 1.56 -2.90
N ASP A 283 31.51 2.06 -3.26
CA ASP A 283 32.06 2.15 -4.64
C ASP A 283 32.23 0.78 -5.34
N THR A 284 31.17 -0.01 -5.36
CA THR A 284 31.15 -1.31 -6.02
C THR A 284 30.19 -1.29 -7.22
N ASN A 285 30.64 -1.91 -8.32
CA ASN A 285 29.81 -2.09 -9.51
C ASN A 285 28.73 -3.16 -9.37
N ASP A 286 28.47 -3.66 -8.16
CA ASP A 286 27.56 -4.75 -7.87
C ASP A 286 26.27 -4.29 -7.18
N TYR A 287 26.13 -2.97 -6.97
CA TYR A 287 24.94 -2.33 -6.42
C TYR A 287 24.34 -1.33 -7.39
N PHE A 288 23.03 -1.31 -7.46
CA PHE A 288 22.26 -0.31 -8.22
C PHE A 288 21.09 0.20 -7.39
N ILE A 289 20.84 1.51 -7.39
CA ILE A 289 19.65 2.10 -6.76
C ILE A 289 18.72 2.62 -7.85
N VAL A 290 17.48 2.13 -7.85
CA VAL A 290 16.44 2.61 -8.75
C VAL A 290 16.01 4.01 -8.36
N THR A 291 15.73 4.86 -9.34
CA THR A 291 15.20 6.21 -9.11
C THR A 291 13.89 6.16 -8.32
N ALA A 292 13.83 6.88 -7.19
CA ALA A 292 12.70 6.82 -6.27
C ALA A 292 11.47 7.61 -6.74
N ASN A 293 11.67 8.83 -7.26
CA ASN A 293 10.61 9.82 -7.46
C ASN A 293 10.53 10.32 -8.91
N ASP A 294 10.67 9.44 -9.88
CA ASP A 294 10.46 9.75 -11.29
C ASP A 294 9.12 9.13 -11.76
N GLY A 295 8.18 9.97 -12.21
CA GLY A 295 6.87 9.51 -12.65
C GLY A 295 6.89 8.63 -13.90
N ARG A 296 8.00 8.57 -14.65
CA ARG A 296 8.20 7.61 -15.76
C ARG A 296 8.32 6.18 -15.22
N TYR A 297 8.93 6.03 -14.04
CA TYR A 297 9.16 4.76 -13.36
C TYR A 297 8.19 4.61 -12.20
N ASP A 298 6.91 4.56 -12.53
CA ASP A 298 5.76 4.45 -11.64
C ASP A 298 5.65 3.08 -10.94
N ALA A 299 4.57 2.87 -10.21
CA ALA A 299 4.33 1.62 -9.49
C ALA A 299 4.20 0.40 -10.43
N TYR A 300 3.69 0.56 -11.66
CA TYR A 300 3.65 -0.53 -12.64
C TYR A 300 5.04 -0.88 -13.18
N PHE A 301 5.89 0.13 -13.38
CA PHE A 301 7.29 -0.12 -13.73
C PHE A 301 8.03 -0.86 -12.61
N GLN A 302 7.82 -0.50 -11.34
CA GLN A 302 8.44 -1.24 -10.23
C GLN A 302 7.99 -2.70 -10.16
N GLN A 303 6.71 -2.97 -10.40
CA GLN A 303 6.20 -4.35 -10.49
C GLN A 303 6.90 -5.09 -11.63
N TYR A 304 6.93 -4.50 -12.82
CA TYR A 304 7.61 -5.07 -13.97
C TYR A 304 9.10 -5.36 -13.69
N LEU A 305 9.82 -4.39 -13.12
CA LEU A 305 11.24 -4.54 -12.75
C LEU A 305 11.44 -5.71 -11.78
N ILE A 306 10.60 -5.84 -10.76
CA ILE A 306 10.64 -6.95 -9.81
C ILE A 306 10.49 -8.29 -10.55
N GLY A 307 9.66 -8.36 -11.58
CA GLY A 307 9.52 -9.53 -12.44
C GLY A 307 10.78 -9.91 -13.24
N GLN A 308 11.73 -8.98 -13.42
CA GLN A 308 13.02 -9.22 -14.09
C GLN A 308 14.12 -9.70 -13.14
N LEU A 309 13.86 -9.72 -11.81
CA LEU A 309 14.86 -10.07 -10.82
C LEU A 309 14.83 -11.57 -10.48
N TYR A 310 15.97 -12.08 -10.03
CA TYR A 310 16.09 -13.46 -9.57
C TYR A 310 15.27 -13.70 -8.29
N ALA A 311 15.43 -12.83 -7.29
CA ALA A 311 14.68 -12.92 -6.03
C ALA A 311 14.55 -11.53 -5.39
N VAL A 312 13.68 -11.40 -4.39
CA VAL A 312 13.52 -10.15 -3.62
C VAL A 312 13.63 -10.39 -2.13
N ILE A 313 14.33 -9.49 -1.43
CA ILE A 313 14.32 -9.39 0.03
C ILE A 313 13.46 -8.17 0.41
N GLY A 314 12.24 -8.43 0.87
CA GLY A 314 11.21 -7.40 1.06
C GLY A 314 10.99 -7.02 2.51
N MET A 315 11.46 -5.83 2.93
CA MET A 315 11.02 -5.18 4.19
C MET A 315 9.81 -4.25 3.98
N ARG A 316 9.48 -3.87 2.75
CA ARG A 316 8.27 -3.13 2.44
C ARG A 316 7.16 -4.09 2.05
N TYR A 317 5.93 -3.86 2.57
CA TYR A 317 4.78 -4.73 2.31
C TYR A 317 4.55 -4.96 0.81
N HIS A 318 4.52 -3.87 0.03
CA HIS A 318 4.19 -3.98 -1.39
C HIS A 318 5.29 -4.60 -2.25
N SER A 319 6.55 -4.63 -1.82
CA SER A 319 7.56 -5.40 -2.54
C SER A 319 7.25 -6.89 -2.51
N ASN A 320 6.67 -7.40 -1.42
CA ASN A 320 6.23 -8.79 -1.32
C ASN A 320 5.00 -9.04 -2.22
N ILE A 321 4.05 -8.08 -2.25
CA ILE A 321 2.89 -8.12 -3.15
C ILE A 321 3.34 -8.15 -4.61
N PHE A 322 4.24 -7.24 -5.01
CA PHE A 322 4.76 -7.16 -6.37
C PHE A 322 5.52 -8.42 -6.77
N SER A 323 6.33 -8.98 -5.85
CA SER A 323 7.07 -10.22 -6.09
C SER A 323 6.12 -11.39 -6.31
N ALA A 324 5.11 -11.56 -5.44
CA ALA A 324 4.11 -12.60 -5.59
C ALA A 324 3.34 -12.47 -6.91
N LYS A 325 2.91 -11.26 -7.26
CA LYS A 325 2.18 -10.96 -8.50
C LYS A 325 3.00 -11.29 -9.74
N MET A 326 4.27 -10.93 -9.74
CA MET A 326 5.17 -11.13 -10.89
C MET A 326 5.82 -12.53 -10.92
N GLY A 327 5.50 -13.41 -9.97
CA GLY A 327 6.05 -14.75 -9.89
C GLY A 327 7.53 -14.78 -9.51
N THR A 328 8.05 -13.75 -8.85
CA THR A 328 9.43 -13.64 -8.40
C THR A 328 9.57 -14.18 -6.98
N PRO A 329 10.39 -15.21 -6.71
CA PRO A 329 10.64 -15.71 -5.37
C PRO A 329 11.11 -14.61 -4.42
N PHE A 330 10.62 -14.62 -3.17
CA PHE A 330 10.95 -13.54 -2.22
C PHE A 330 11.02 -14.01 -0.77
N ILE A 331 11.74 -13.25 0.04
CA ILE A 331 11.78 -13.38 1.49
C ILE A 331 11.15 -12.12 2.07
N SER A 332 10.11 -12.29 2.89
CA SER A 332 9.48 -11.19 3.62
C SER A 332 10.13 -11.01 4.98
N ILE A 333 10.59 -9.79 5.31
CA ILE A 333 11.01 -9.43 6.66
C ILE A 333 9.89 -8.63 7.30
N SER A 334 9.12 -9.30 8.16
CA SER A 334 7.88 -8.79 8.71
C SER A 334 8.12 -7.97 9.98
N TYR A 335 7.68 -6.72 9.99
CA TYR A 335 7.66 -5.84 11.16
C TYR A 335 6.24 -5.33 11.49
N GLU A 336 5.27 -5.61 10.66
CA GLU A 336 3.84 -5.29 10.85
C GLU A 336 2.94 -6.49 10.54
N GLN A 337 1.79 -6.52 11.21
CA GLN A 337 0.81 -7.61 11.09
C GLN A 337 0.34 -7.91 9.66
N LYS A 338 0.21 -6.86 8.82
CA LYS A 338 -0.24 -7.01 7.42
C LYS A 338 0.70 -7.87 6.59
N MET A 339 2.01 -7.79 6.86
CA MET A 339 3.01 -8.60 6.15
C MET A 339 2.85 -10.07 6.51
N LYS A 340 2.71 -10.36 7.80
CA LYS A 340 2.49 -11.72 8.28
C LYS A 340 1.16 -12.29 7.79
N GLY A 341 0.09 -11.48 7.86
CA GLY A 341 -1.24 -11.88 7.37
C GLY A 341 -1.26 -12.20 5.88
N PHE A 342 -0.49 -11.48 5.07
CA PHE A 342 -0.31 -11.78 3.66
C PHE A 342 0.43 -13.11 3.46
N MET A 343 1.56 -13.33 4.15
CA MET A 343 2.34 -14.56 4.04
C MET A 343 1.53 -15.80 4.50
N GLU A 344 0.73 -15.66 5.56
CA GLU A 344 -0.19 -16.69 6.03
C GLU A 344 -1.27 -17.01 4.97
N LYS A 345 -1.91 -15.99 4.39
CA LYS A 345 -2.96 -16.16 3.37
C LYS A 345 -2.43 -16.79 2.07
N MET A 346 -1.16 -16.57 1.78
CA MET A 346 -0.50 -17.11 0.60
C MET A 346 0.16 -18.48 0.80
N ASP A 347 0.14 -19.05 2.02
CA ASP A 347 0.86 -20.28 2.38
C ASP A 347 2.38 -20.16 2.21
N LEU A 348 2.95 -18.98 2.53
CA LEU A 348 4.37 -18.63 2.35
C LEU A 348 5.10 -18.32 3.66
N VAL A 349 4.57 -18.79 4.79
CA VAL A 349 5.13 -18.50 6.13
C VAL A 349 6.60 -18.95 6.25
N GLU A 350 6.97 -19.99 5.56
CA GLU A 350 8.35 -20.49 5.52
C GLU A 350 9.36 -19.49 4.91
N TYR A 351 8.90 -18.55 4.08
CA TYR A 351 9.71 -17.46 3.51
C TYR A 351 9.55 -16.14 4.28
N CYS A 352 8.91 -16.16 5.45
CA CYS A 352 8.75 -15.00 6.32
C CYS A 352 9.77 -15.03 7.47
N ILE A 353 10.39 -13.90 7.76
CA ILE A 353 11.26 -13.69 8.92
C ILE A 353 10.64 -12.57 9.75
N ASP A 354 10.25 -12.84 10.99
CA ASP A 354 9.86 -11.78 11.92
C ASP A 354 11.08 -10.91 12.26
N LEU A 355 10.93 -9.60 12.27
CA LEU A 355 12.02 -8.64 12.53
C LEU A 355 12.76 -8.94 13.84
N GLN A 356 12.05 -9.41 14.86
CA GLN A 356 12.64 -9.77 16.15
C GLN A 356 13.60 -10.96 16.07
N ASN A 357 13.43 -11.82 15.06
CA ASN A 357 14.25 -13.00 14.81
C ASN A 357 15.28 -12.77 13.70
N LEU A 358 15.34 -11.54 13.15
CA LEU A 358 16.25 -11.20 12.07
C LEU A 358 17.69 -11.23 12.59
N SER A 359 18.50 -12.09 12.00
CA SER A 359 19.94 -12.14 12.17
C SER A 359 20.61 -12.50 10.84
N LYS A 360 21.93 -12.29 10.75
CA LYS A 360 22.69 -12.64 9.54
C LYS A 360 22.55 -14.10 9.16
N ASP A 361 22.64 -15.01 10.12
CA ASP A 361 22.54 -16.44 9.88
C ASP A 361 21.12 -16.84 9.46
N VAL A 362 20.10 -16.26 10.08
CA VAL A 362 18.70 -16.50 9.71
C VAL A 362 18.44 -16.03 8.30
N LEU A 363 18.87 -14.81 7.92
CA LEU A 363 18.68 -14.29 6.57
C LEU A 363 19.45 -15.11 5.53
N LYS A 364 20.71 -15.46 5.80
CA LYS A 364 21.53 -16.28 4.93
C LYS A 364 20.92 -17.67 4.72
N ASN A 365 20.57 -18.36 5.79
CA ASN A 365 19.98 -19.71 5.72
C ASN A 365 18.65 -19.68 4.95
N ARG A 366 17.84 -18.63 5.14
CA ARG A 366 16.57 -18.47 4.42
C ARG A 366 16.79 -18.20 2.94
N PHE A 367 17.81 -17.43 2.58
CA PHE A 367 18.17 -17.21 1.18
C PHE A 367 18.72 -18.48 0.51
N GLU A 368 19.57 -19.23 1.20
CA GLU A 368 20.07 -20.53 0.71
C GLU A 368 18.90 -21.53 0.51
N TYR A 369 17.93 -21.52 1.42
CA TYR A 369 16.71 -22.33 1.28
C TYR A 369 15.89 -21.89 0.05
N LEU A 370 15.67 -20.58 -0.14
CA LEU A 370 15.00 -20.05 -1.33
C LEU A 370 15.71 -20.49 -2.61
N VAL A 371 17.03 -20.37 -2.67
CA VAL A 371 17.83 -20.78 -3.84
C VAL A 371 17.68 -22.29 -4.12
N LYS A 372 17.66 -23.11 -3.08
CA LYS A 372 17.46 -24.57 -3.20
C LYS A 372 16.07 -24.92 -3.71
N GLN A 373 15.04 -24.19 -3.31
CA GLN A 373 13.64 -24.41 -3.69
C GLN A 373 13.18 -23.52 -4.84
N TYR A 374 14.10 -22.87 -5.56
CA TYR A 374 13.81 -21.78 -6.49
C TYR A 374 12.73 -22.11 -7.52
N ASP A 375 12.89 -23.21 -8.24
CA ASP A 375 11.98 -23.57 -9.34
C ASP A 375 10.59 -23.96 -8.81
N GLU A 376 10.53 -24.67 -7.68
CA GLU A 376 9.27 -25.04 -7.03
C GLU A 376 8.55 -23.80 -6.50
N TYR A 377 9.27 -22.89 -5.88
CA TYR A 377 8.71 -21.66 -5.37
C TYR A 377 8.20 -20.75 -6.50
N LYS A 378 8.97 -20.58 -7.57
CA LYS A 378 8.55 -19.83 -8.75
C LYS A 378 7.29 -20.43 -9.37
N LYS A 379 7.25 -21.74 -9.56
CA LYS A 379 6.07 -22.46 -10.07
C LYS A 379 4.85 -22.28 -9.15
N PHE A 380 5.06 -22.33 -7.84
CA PHE A 380 4.00 -22.11 -6.86
C PHE A 380 3.38 -20.71 -7.03
N LEU A 381 4.20 -19.65 -7.11
CA LEU A 381 3.72 -18.28 -7.32
C LEU A 381 2.96 -18.13 -8.64
N CYS A 382 3.49 -18.68 -9.73
CA CYS A 382 2.81 -18.67 -11.04
C CYS A 382 1.44 -19.35 -10.96
N ASN A 383 1.33 -20.48 -10.28
CA ASN A 383 0.05 -21.21 -10.11
C ASN A 383 -0.95 -20.42 -9.24
N LYS A 384 -0.48 -19.59 -8.31
CA LYS A 384 -1.32 -18.74 -7.46
C LYS A 384 -1.76 -17.44 -8.13
N HIS A 385 -1.26 -17.10 -9.31
CA HIS A 385 -1.56 -15.81 -9.97
C HIS A 385 -3.06 -15.58 -10.15
N THR A 386 -3.79 -16.53 -10.74
CA THR A 386 -5.24 -16.44 -10.93
C THR A 386 -5.97 -16.31 -9.58
N PHE A 387 -5.56 -17.08 -8.58
CA PHE A 387 -6.13 -16.97 -7.23
C PHE A 387 -5.94 -15.56 -6.66
N MET A 388 -4.73 -14.98 -6.76
CA MET A 388 -4.45 -13.65 -6.23
C MET A 388 -5.33 -12.58 -6.90
N LYS A 389 -5.44 -12.64 -8.22
CA LYS A 389 -6.27 -11.70 -8.99
C LYS A 389 -7.74 -11.84 -8.62
N THR A 390 -8.28 -13.05 -8.61
CA THR A 390 -9.69 -13.33 -8.26
C THR A 390 -10.01 -12.89 -6.83
N GLU A 391 -9.14 -13.18 -5.86
CA GLU A 391 -9.35 -12.76 -4.49
C GLU A 391 -9.35 -11.24 -4.32
N ALA A 392 -8.45 -10.53 -4.99
CA ALA A 392 -8.44 -9.07 -4.94
C ALA A 392 -9.66 -8.46 -5.63
N HIS A 393 -10.10 -9.04 -6.75
CA HIS A 393 -11.23 -8.57 -7.54
C HIS A 393 -12.56 -8.60 -6.77
N LYS A 394 -12.73 -9.51 -5.80
CA LYS A 394 -13.92 -9.56 -4.92
C LYS A 394 -14.21 -8.22 -4.22
N THR A 395 -13.22 -7.35 -4.06
CA THR A 395 -13.43 -6.01 -3.51
C THR A 395 -14.27 -5.16 -4.46
N THR A 396 -13.98 -5.23 -5.77
CA THR A 396 -14.77 -4.56 -6.81
C THR A 396 -16.15 -5.18 -6.94
N ASP A 397 -16.27 -6.51 -6.90
CA ASP A 397 -17.60 -7.20 -6.96
C ASP A 397 -18.54 -6.73 -5.85
N ILE A 398 -17.99 -6.47 -4.65
CA ILE A 398 -18.78 -5.92 -3.53
C ILE A 398 -19.19 -4.47 -3.81
N LEU A 399 -18.32 -3.65 -4.39
CA LEU A 399 -18.65 -2.28 -4.80
C LEU A 399 -19.78 -2.30 -5.85
N GLU A 400 -19.68 -3.14 -6.89
CA GLU A 400 -20.71 -3.28 -7.92
C GLU A 400 -22.07 -3.64 -7.31
N THR A 401 -22.09 -4.58 -6.36
CA THR A 401 -23.33 -4.95 -5.65
C THR A 401 -23.96 -3.78 -4.89
N ILE A 402 -23.17 -2.83 -4.40
CA ILE A 402 -23.68 -1.62 -3.73
C ILE A 402 -24.27 -0.66 -4.75
N LEU A 403 -23.55 -0.41 -5.85
CA LEU A 403 -23.98 0.51 -6.91
C LEU A 403 -25.29 0.08 -7.57
N GLU A 404 -25.45 -1.23 -7.86
CA GLU A 404 -26.69 -1.79 -8.42
C GLU A 404 -27.93 -1.61 -7.52
N ARG A 405 -27.74 -1.57 -6.19
CA ARG A 405 -28.85 -1.35 -5.25
C ARG A 405 -29.36 0.08 -5.27
N GLU A 406 -28.45 1.04 -5.45
CA GLU A 406 -28.83 2.46 -5.52
C GLU A 406 -29.62 2.76 -6.80
N ASP A 407 -29.28 2.13 -7.94
CA ASP A 407 -30.01 2.28 -9.20
C ASP A 407 -31.43 1.68 -9.16
N THR A 408 -31.71 0.74 -8.25
CA THR A 408 -33.03 0.07 -8.12
C THR A 408 -33.99 0.81 -7.19
N VAL A 409 -33.53 1.83 -6.47
CA VAL A 409 -34.34 2.61 -5.49
C VAL A 409 -34.83 3.94 -6.08
N ILE A 410 -34.45 4.29 -7.30
CA ILE A 410 -34.92 5.44 -8.07
C ILE A 410 -36.06 5.01 -9.00
#